data_94c05ec627d0acc1e5a5cc4d0da18822
#
_entry.id   94c05ec627d0acc1e5a5cc4d0da18822
#
_cell.length_a   1.000
_cell.length_b   1.000
_cell.length_c   1.000
_cell.angle_alpha   90.00
_cell.angle_beta   90.00
_cell.angle_gamma   90.00
#
_symmetry.space_group_name_H-M   'P 1'
#
loop_
_entity.id
_entity.type
_entity.pdbx_description
1 polymer ?
#
loop_
_entity_poly.entity_id
_entity_poly.type
_entity_poly.pdbx_seq_one_letter_code
_entity_poly.pdbx_strand_id
1 'polypeptide(L)'
;MIGDWVMFTDPTDGSKYPVRLKSINANSCCGIEGKSLLSLTDNFEPIPITGEILEKNGFEKLMTTSEETAKRLGLKPKFTGFWMLEIGDFDSVTYNPEKHLLRIKRMMGYTSDFDNIVHVHQLQHAIHLCNIEKDIEL
;
A
#
# COMPACT_ATOMS: atom_id res chain seq x y z
N MET A 1 -0.88 -13.22 6.72
CA MET A 1 -0.40 -12.63 8.01
C MET A 1 -1.51 -11.83 8.66
N ILE A 2 -1.58 -11.82 9.97
CA ILE A 2 -2.60 -11.05 10.71
C ILE A 2 -2.44 -9.56 10.40
N GLY A 3 -3.56 -8.87 10.13
CA GLY A 3 -3.57 -7.46 9.77
C GLY A 3 -3.49 -7.17 8.28
N ASP A 4 -3.27 -8.18 7.46
CA ASP A 4 -3.17 -8.00 6.01
C ASP A 4 -4.54 -7.81 5.37
N TRP A 5 -4.60 -6.95 4.36
CA TRP A 5 -5.74 -6.84 3.47
C TRP A 5 -5.64 -7.87 2.35
N VAL A 6 -6.69 -8.62 2.18
CA VAL A 6 -6.80 -9.62 1.10
C VAL A 6 -8.19 -9.57 0.49
N MET A 7 -8.32 -10.05 -0.74
CA MET A 7 -9.60 -10.19 -1.39
C MET A 7 -10.19 -11.56 -1.05
N PHE A 8 -11.36 -11.56 -0.45
CA PHE A 8 -12.09 -12.79 -0.11
C PHE A 8 -13.16 -13.07 -1.16
N THR A 9 -13.23 -14.32 -1.60
CA THR A 9 -14.30 -14.79 -2.48
C THR A 9 -15.30 -15.58 -1.64
N ASP A 10 -16.55 -15.12 -1.59
CA ASP A 10 -17.62 -15.82 -0.88
C ASP A 10 -17.98 -17.09 -1.66
N PRO A 11 -17.87 -18.29 -1.06
CA PRO A 11 -18.17 -19.52 -1.76
C PRO A 11 -19.67 -19.74 -2.05
N THR A 12 -20.55 -18.96 -1.40
CA THR A 12 -22.01 -19.13 -1.58
C THR A 12 -22.53 -18.42 -2.81
N ASP A 13 -22.01 -17.24 -3.16
CA ASP A 13 -22.50 -16.43 -4.28
C ASP A 13 -21.42 -15.99 -5.26
N GLY A 14 -20.14 -16.28 -4.97
CA GLY A 14 -19.02 -15.90 -5.81
C GLY A 14 -18.63 -14.42 -5.71
N SER A 15 -19.25 -13.66 -4.81
CA SER A 15 -18.89 -12.26 -4.63
C SER A 15 -17.49 -12.10 -4.03
N LYS A 16 -16.82 -11.02 -4.41
CA LYS A 16 -15.47 -10.69 -3.91
C LYS A 16 -15.52 -9.37 -3.15
N TYR A 17 -14.90 -9.36 -1.99
CA TYR A 17 -14.77 -8.13 -1.20
C TYR A 17 -13.49 -8.13 -0.39
N PRO A 18 -12.92 -6.95 -0.08
CA PRO A 18 -11.70 -6.87 0.73
C PRO A 18 -11.99 -7.19 2.18
N VAL A 19 -11.11 -7.98 2.79
CA VAL A 19 -11.15 -8.28 4.22
C VAL A 19 -9.76 -8.11 4.81
N ARG A 20 -9.71 -7.74 6.08
CA ARG A 20 -8.47 -7.66 6.82
C ARG A 20 -8.39 -8.87 7.76
N LEU A 21 -7.28 -9.56 7.73
CA LEU A 21 -7.09 -10.77 8.52
C LEU A 21 -6.90 -10.41 10.00
N LYS A 22 -7.77 -10.90 10.86
CA LYS A 22 -7.65 -10.75 12.32
C LYS A 22 -6.91 -11.90 12.97
N SER A 23 -7.16 -13.10 12.49
CA SER A 23 -6.50 -14.29 13.01
C SER A 23 -6.38 -15.32 11.90
N ILE A 24 -5.31 -16.10 11.95
CA ILE A 24 -5.06 -17.18 11.02
C ILE A 24 -4.85 -18.44 11.83
N ASN A 25 -5.73 -19.41 11.63
CA ASN A 25 -5.57 -20.77 12.13
C ASN A 25 -5.09 -21.65 10.98
N ALA A 26 -4.71 -22.90 11.31
CA ALA A 26 -4.30 -23.87 10.30
C ALA A 26 -5.35 -24.07 9.17
N ASN A 27 -6.62 -23.87 9.47
CA ASN A 27 -7.74 -24.14 8.56
C ASN A 27 -8.75 -22.99 8.42
N SER A 28 -8.55 -21.84 9.06
CA SER A 28 -9.52 -20.75 9.01
C SER A 28 -8.88 -19.39 9.18
N CYS A 29 -9.51 -18.37 8.61
CA CYS A 29 -9.16 -16.98 8.76
C CYS A 29 -10.37 -16.20 9.24
N CYS A 30 -10.16 -15.21 10.11
CA CYS A 30 -11.21 -14.30 10.56
C CYS A 30 -10.98 -12.90 10.00
N GLY A 31 -12.02 -12.31 9.45
CA GLY A 31 -12.00 -10.92 8.98
C GLY A 31 -12.16 -9.90 10.10
N ILE A 32 -11.99 -8.61 9.79
CA ILE A 32 -12.01 -7.52 10.76
C ILE A 32 -13.32 -7.39 11.52
N GLU A 33 -14.43 -7.45 10.93
CA GLU A 33 -15.72 -7.09 11.53
C GLU A 33 -16.32 -8.18 12.42
N GLY A 34 -15.50 -9.01 13.04
CA GLY A 34 -15.97 -10.08 13.92
C GLY A 34 -16.72 -11.20 13.21
N LYS A 35 -16.74 -11.17 11.90
CA LYS A 35 -17.28 -12.27 11.12
C LYS A 35 -16.26 -13.39 11.06
N SER A 36 -16.56 -14.50 11.69
CA SER A 36 -15.78 -15.72 11.52
C SER A 36 -15.98 -16.22 10.09
N LEU A 37 -14.97 -16.11 9.28
CA LEU A 37 -14.97 -16.70 7.96
C LEU A 37 -14.34 -18.08 8.08
N LEU A 38 -15.18 -19.08 8.23
CA LEU A 38 -14.78 -20.47 8.08
C LEU A 38 -14.55 -20.70 6.59
N SER A 39 -13.36 -20.38 6.12
CA SER A 39 -13.01 -20.65 4.74
C SER A 39 -11.58 -21.12 4.65
N LEU A 40 -11.32 -22.00 3.72
CA LEU A 40 -9.99 -22.40 3.35
C LEU A 40 -9.24 -21.19 2.79
N THR A 41 -7.94 -21.16 3.03
CA THR A 41 -7.04 -20.10 2.56
C THR A 41 -7.10 -19.84 1.05
N ASP A 42 -7.60 -20.80 0.29
CA ASP A 42 -7.78 -20.74 -1.17
C ASP A 42 -8.79 -19.67 -1.62
N ASN A 43 -9.65 -19.20 -0.71
CA ASN A 43 -10.64 -18.15 -1.00
C ASN A 43 -10.09 -16.73 -0.84
N PHE A 44 -8.82 -16.58 -0.49
CA PHE A 44 -8.17 -15.28 -0.31
C PHE A 44 -7.19 -15.02 -1.43
N GLU A 45 -7.29 -13.84 -2.02
CA GLU A 45 -6.36 -13.37 -3.05
C GLU A 45 -5.66 -12.09 -2.59
N PRO A 46 -4.40 -11.89 -2.94
CA PRO A 46 -3.72 -10.62 -2.67
C PRO A 46 -4.41 -9.47 -3.41
N ILE A 47 -4.44 -8.29 -2.78
CA ILE A 47 -5.01 -7.09 -3.40
C ILE A 47 -3.89 -6.33 -4.10
N PRO A 48 -3.97 -6.08 -5.41
CA PRO A 48 -2.94 -5.30 -6.11
C PRO A 48 -3.00 -3.83 -5.69
N ILE A 49 -1.83 -3.19 -5.71
CA ILE A 49 -1.72 -1.76 -5.42
C ILE A 49 -2.23 -0.98 -6.64
N THR A 50 -3.19 -0.09 -6.41
CA THR A 50 -3.73 0.79 -7.45
C THR A 50 -3.49 2.26 -7.08
N GLY A 51 -3.58 3.15 -8.07
CA GLY A 51 -3.49 4.59 -7.84
C GLY A 51 -4.55 5.10 -6.87
N GLU A 52 -5.76 4.55 -6.94
CA GLU A 52 -6.85 4.91 -6.02
C GLU A 52 -6.51 4.57 -4.56
N ILE A 53 -5.93 3.40 -4.32
CA ILE A 53 -5.48 2.98 -2.99
C ILE A 53 -4.38 3.91 -2.49
N LEU A 54 -3.43 4.26 -3.34
CA LEU A 54 -2.34 5.17 -2.98
C LEU A 54 -2.88 6.55 -2.61
N GLU A 55 -3.77 7.13 -3.43
CA GLU A 55 -4.40 8.43 -3.13
C GLU A 55 -5.18 8.41 -1.82
N LYS A 56 -5.97 7.35 -1.59
CA LYS A 56 -6.75 7.22 -0.36
C LYS A 56 -5.87 7.18 0.90
N ASN A 57 -4.64 6.70 0.76
CA ASN A 57 -3.70 6.60 1.87
C ASN A 57 -2.74 7.78 1.98
N GLY A 58 -2.99 8.85 1.25
CA GLY A 58 -2.22 10.08 1.36
C GLY A 58 -1.01 10.17 0.44
N PHE A 59 -0.81 9.21 -0.43
CA PHE A 59 0.24 9.30 -1.45
C PHE A 59 -0.15 10.31 -2.52
N GLU A 60 0.81 11.08 -2.96
CA GLU A 60 0.65 12.07 -4.01
C GLU A 60 1.58 11.75 -5.18
N LYS A 61 1.14 12.09 -6.39
CA LYS A 61 1.99 11.96 -7.58
C LYS A 61 3.18 12.90 -7.49
N LEU A 62 4.38 12.35 -7.57
CA LEU A 62 5.60 13.16 -7.59
C LEU A 62 5.79 13.74 -8.99
N MET A 63 5.73 15.06 -9.08
CA MET A 63 5.88 15.80 -10.33
C MET A 63 7.32 16.29 -10.51
N THR A 64 7.73 16.50 -11.74
CA THR A 64 9.08 16.99 -12.05
C THR A 64 9.37 18.39 -11.50
N THR A 65 8.32 19.22 -11.37
CA THR A 65 8.40 20.54 -10.76
C THR A 65 7.15 20.82 -9.95
N SER A 66 7.26 21.70 -8.96
CA SER A 66 6.08 22.19 -8.24
C SER A 66 5.22 23.06 -9.16
N GLU A 67 3.93 23.20 -8.86
CA GLU A 67 3.02 24.06 -9.63
C GLU A 67 3.48 25.51 -9.65
N GLU A 68 3.98 26.03 -8.52
CA GLU A 68 4.49 27.39 -8.44
C GLU A 68 5.70 27.61 -9.33
N THR A 69 6.67 26.69 -9.29
CA THR A 69 7.86 26.76 -10.13
C THR A 69 7.50 26.63 -11.60
N ALA A 70 6.56 25.74 -11.94
CA ALA A 70 6.09 25.56 -13.30
C ALA A 70 5.44 26.84 -13.85
N LYS A 71 4.58 27.48 -13.08
CA LYS A 71 3.95 28.75 -13.48
C LYS A 71 4.97 29.87 -13.66
N ARG A 72 5.92 29.98 -12.74
CA ARG A 72 6.96 31.02 -12.78
C ARG A 72 7.89 30.88 -13.99
N LEU A 73 8.23 29.63 -14.36
CA LEU A 73 9.17 29.35 -15.45
C LEU A 73 8.51 28.99 -16.78
N GLY A 74 7.18 28.97 -16.84
CA GLY A 74 6.45 28.56 -18.04
C GLY A 74 6.59 27.09 -18.40
N LEU A 75 6.88 26.24 -17.42
CA LEU A 75 7.05 24.81 -17.59
C LEU A 75 5.74 24.06 -17.36
N LYS A 76 5.61 22.88 -18.00
CA LYS A 76 4.53 21.94 -17.71
C LYS A 76 5.06 20.82 -16.80
N PRO A 77 4.55 20.69 -15.57
CA PRO A 77 4.92 19.59 -14.72
C PRO A 77 4.57 18.24 -15.35
N LYS A 78 5.46 17.29 -15.27
CA LYS A 78 5.24 15.92 -15.73
C LYS A 78 5.28 14.96 -14.55
N PHE A 79 4.44 13.93 -14.61
CA PHE A 79 4.48 12.86 -13.62
C PHE A 79 5.75 12.02 -13.77
N THR A 80 6.49 11.85 -12.66
CA THR A 80 7.76 11.12 -12.68
C THR A 80 7.60 9.60 -12.68
N GLY A 81 6.38 9.08 -12.49
CA GLY A 81 6.11 7.66 -12.29
C GLY A 81 6.13 7.25 -10.82
N PHE A 82 6.52 8.13 -9.92
CA PHE A 82 6.59 7.85 -8.49
C PHE A 82 5.43 8.47 -7.72
N TRP A 83 4.94 7.73 -6.74
CA TRP A 83 4.01 8.22 -5.74
C TRP A 83 4.77 8.42 -4.44
N MET A 84 4.51 9.50 -3.74
CA MET A 84 5.21 9.84 -2.51
C MET A 84 4.25 10.10 -1.35
N LEU A 85 4.58 9.57 -0.18
CA LEU A 85 3.92 9.86 1.08
C LEU A 85 4.97 10.45 2.02
N GLU A 86 4.73 11.67 2.48
CA GLU A 86 5.56 12.30 3.51
C GLU A 86 5.04 11.92 4.90
N ILE A 87 5.95 11.45 5.75
CA ILE A 87 5.64 11.07 7.13
C ILE A 87 6.50 11.91 8.05
N GLY A 88 5.90 12.91 8.68
CA GLY A 88 6.64 13.87 9.48
C GLY A 88 7.56 14.73 8.61
N ASP A 89 8.56 15.35 9.23
CA ASP A 89 9.42 16.32 8.56
C ASP A 89 10.59 15.68 7.77
N PHE A 90 10.94 14.43 8.07
CA PHE A 90 12.18 13.84 7.57
C PHE A 90 12.00 12.46 6.96
N ASP A 91 10.84 11.86 7.09
CA ASP A 91 10.58 10.52 6.60
C ASP A 91 9.66 10.55 5.37
N SER A 92 9.95 9.71 4.39
CA SER A 92 9.12 9.60 3.20
C SER A 92 9.07 8.17 2.66
N VAL A 93 7.96 7.85 2.02
CA VAL A 93 7.76 6.58 1.32
C VAL A 93 7.51 6.91 -0.15
N THR A 94 8.29 6.34 -1.04
CA THR A 94 8.18 6.54 -2.49
C THR A 94 7.91 5.20 -3.16
N TYR A 95 6.90 5.14 -4.01
CA TYR A 95 6.52 3.93 -4.71
C TYR A 95 6.42 4.15 -6.21
N ASN A 96 7.03 3.23 -6.98
CA ASN A 96 6.93 3.22 -8.44
C ASN A 96 6.14 1.98 -8.89
N PRO A 97 4.91 2.15 -9.38
CA PRO A 97 4.07 1.02 -9.79
C PRO A 97 4.56 0.29 -11.05
N GLU A 98 5.30 0.94 -11.93
CA GLU A 98 5.84 0.29 -13.11
C GLU A 98 7.00 -0.65 -12.78
N LYS A 99 7.87 -0.21 -11.88
CA LYS A 99 9.06 -0.98 -11.47
C LYS A 99 8.81 -1.84 -10.24
N HIS A 100 7.65 -1.72 -9.61
CA HIS A 100 7.31 -2.38 -8.34
C HIS A 100 8.34 -2.11 -7.24
N LEU A 101 8.91 -0.91 -7.26
CA LEU A 101 9.96 -0.49 -6.35
C LEU A 101 9.40 0.42 -5.27
N LEU A 102 9.63 0.06 -4.03
CA LEU A 102 9.31 0.85 -2.86
C LEU A 102 10.60 1.34 -2.21
N ARG A 103 10.69 2.64 -1.99
CA ARG A 103 11.82 3.25 -1.26
C ARG A 103 11.30 3.97 -0.04
N ILE A 104 11.85 3.63 1.12
CA ILE A 104 11.52 4.29 2.38
C ILE A 104 12.75 5.02 2.87
N LYS A 105 12.63 6.36 2.97
CA LYS A 105 13.69 7.23 3.46
C LYS A 105 13.36 7.66 4.88
N ARG A 106 14.29 7.40 5.78
CA ARG A 106 14.16 7.77 7.19
C ARG A 106 15.10 8.92 7.54
N MET A 107 14.83 9.55 8.66
CA MET A 107 15.69 10.57 9.25
C MET A 107 17.15 10.09 9.30
N MET A 108 18.11 11.00 9.17
CA MET A 108 19.55 10.72 9.13
C MET A 108 20.05 10.02 7.85
N GLY A 109 19.25 10.03 6.77
CA GLY A 109 19.70 9.56 5.48
C GLY A 109 19.61 8.04 5.26
N TYR A 110 19.03 7.31 6.20
CA TYR A 110 18.76 5.87 6.01
C TYR A 110 17.72 5.66 4.92
N THR A 111 18.06 4.86 3.93
CA THR A 111 17.15 4.51 2.83
C THR A 111 17.06 3.00 2.72
N SER A 112 15.86 2.49 2.64
CA SER A 112 15.59 1.07 2.43
C SER A 112 14.81 0.90 1.14
N ASP A 113 15.30 0.03 0.25
CA ASP A 113 14.66 -0.29 -1.01
C ASP A 113 14.08 -1.70 -0.97
N PHE A 114 12.86 -1.84 -1.46
CA PHE A 114 12.14 -3.11 -1.54
C PHE A 114 11.70 -3.35 -2.98
N ASP A 115 12.11 -4.47 -3.55
CA ASP A 115 11.73 -4.87 -4.90
C ASP A 115 10.47 -5.75 -4.89
N ASN A 116 9.82 -5.84 -6.04
CA ASN A 116 8.68 -6.72 -6.24
C ASN A 116 7.49 -6.44 -5.31
N ILE A 117 7.26 -5.18 -4.99
CA ILE A 117 6.11 -4.74 -4.20
C ILE A 117 4.94 -4.53 -5.15
N VAL A 118 4.06 -5.51 -5.23
CA VAL A 118 2.92 -5.54 -6.16
C VAL A 118 1.58 -5.45 -5.42
N HIS A 119 1.52 -6.00 -4.22
CA HIS A 119 0.28 -6.15 -3.45
C HIS A 119 0.27 -5.29 -2.19
N VAL A 120 -0.94 -4.94 -1.74
CA VAL A 120 -1.15 -4.09 -0.56
C VAL A 120 -0.49 -4.67 0.69
N HIS A 121 -0.57 -5.98 0.90
CA HIS A 121 0.04 -6.59 2.08
C HIS A 121 1.57 -6.46 2.09
N GLN A 122 2.21 -6.52 0.93
CA GLN A 122 3.66 -6.32 0.81
C GLN A 122 4.05 -4.88 1.16
N LEU A 123 3.28 -3.90 0.67
CA LEU A 123 3.47 -2.50 1.00
C LEU A 123 3.32 -2.28 2.51
N GLN A 124 2.30 -2.84 3.12
CA GLN A 124 2.05 -2.73 4.55
C GLN A 124 3.20 -3.32 5.38
N HIS A 125 3.69 -4.50 5.00
CA HIS A 125 4.81 -5.14 5.69
C HIS A 125 6.09 -4.33 5.59
N ALA A 126 6.41 -3.82 4.40
CA ALA A 126 7.60 -3.00 4.20
C ALA A 126 7.57 -1.73 5.06
N ILE A 127 6.42 -1.07 5.12
CA ILE A 127 6.22 0.13 5.95
C ILE A 127 6.44 -0.21 7.42
N HIS A 128 5.87 -1.31 7.92
CA HIS A 128 6.03 -1.73 9.31
C HIS A 128 7.46 -2.18 9.63
N LEU A 129 8.17 -2.81 8.69
CA LEU A 129 9.58 -3.19 8.86
C LEU A 129 10.48 -1.98 9.09
N CYS A 130 10.10 -0.82 8.58
CA CYS A 130 10.82 0.43 8.79
C CYS A 130 10.33 1.20 10.02
N ASN A 131 9.57 0.58 10.90
CA ASN A 131 9.01 1.16 12.13
C ASN A 131 8.10 2.38 11.88
N ILE A 132 7.39 2.38 10.77
CA ILE A 132 6.40 3.39 10.46
C ILE A 132 5.02 2.83 10.85
N GLU A 133 4.35 3.51 11.78
CA GLU A 133 3.04 3.14 12.28
C GLU A 133 1.92 3.67 11.37
N LYS A 134 1.92 3.25 10.13
CA LYS A 134 0.84 3.59 9.21
C LYS A 134 0.18 2.33 8.70
N ASP A 135 -1.14 2.27 8.85
CA ASP A 135 -1.96 1.21 8.28
C ASP A 135 -2.51 1.66 6.93
N ILE A 136 -2.38 0.80 5.94
CA ILE A 136 -2.98 1.03 4.63
C ILE A 136 -4.47 0.71 4.71
N GLU A 137 -5.28 1.64 4.26
CA GLU A 137 -6.75 1.51 4.23
C GLU A 137 -7.25 1.34 2.80
N LEU A 138 -8.34 0.61 2.63
CA LEU A 138 -8.97 0.38 1.33
C LEU A 138 -10.27 1.15 1.17
#